data_3e8b175fa14b96cd5611b54d8dd072ed
#
_entry.id   3e8b175fa14b96cd5611b54d8dd072ed
#
_cell.length_a   1.000
_cell.length_b   1.000
_cell.length_c   1.000
_cell.angle_alpha   90.00
_cell.angle_beta   90.00
_cell.angle_gamma   90.00
#
_symmetry.space_group_name_H-M   'P 1'
#
loop_
_entity.id
_entity.type
_entity.pdbx_description
1 polymer ?
#
loop_
_entity_poly.entity_id
_entity_poly.type
_entity_poly.pdbx_seq_one_letter_code
_entity_poly.pdbx_strand_id
1 'polypeptide(L)'
;MESSSHEKPIADLIAPAGAEVNQGYLKIGDKFSKTLFILAYPRYLTTGWFSPIINMPDLLDISIFIHPVETRIALRKLKRKAAQVEANLMSREEKGLVRDPALETASQDIEALRENLQQSVERLFNVGLYITIFADSVEQLTKLEERITTELEGKLIYAKSALFQQAEGFSSTLPLGLDKIDVHSPMNSGPVSSIFPFSSSSLTSEEGILYGINRHNNTLIIFDRFKLENANMTIFAQSGSGKSYAAKLEIIRSLMMDTDVIIIDPENEYERLARAMGGSFFKISLSSENTINPFDIPVIPEDEEPEEVLRSHIVNVTGLVKMMLGGVTQAEDAIIDRADSETYASRGIIPGRDFAGLETEGRHRTEAS
;
A
#
# COMPACT_ATOMS: atom_id res chain seq x y z
N MET A 1 -20.29 59.94 18.18
CA MET A 1 -20.47 58.51 18.54
C MET A 1 -19.84 57.68 17.44
N GLU A 2 -18.55 57.39 17.57
CA GLU A 2 -17.81 56.55 16.64
C GLU A 2 -18.01 55.08 17.07
N SER A 3 -18.67 54.34 16.23
CA SER A 3 -18.75 52.87 16.36
C SER A 3 -17.41 52.28 15.95
N SER A 4 -16.53 52.05 16.93
CA SER A 4 -15.34 51.18 16.69
C SER A 4 -15.83 49.77 16.37
N SER A 5 -15.83 49.42 15.10
CA SER A 5 -15.92 48.03 14.67
C SER A 5 -14.68 47.29 15.23
N HIS A 6 -14.85 46.60 16.36
CA HIS A 6 -13.85 45.69 16.85
C HIS A 6 -13.78 44.52 15.81
N GLU A 7 -12.81 44.59 14.91
CA GLU A 7 -12.42 43.42 14.13
C GLU A 7 -11.98 42.35 15.13
N LYS A 8 -12.77 41.30 15.26
CA LYS A 8 -12.39 40.15 16.09
C LYS A 8 -11.12 39.57 15.51
N PRO A 9 -10.07 39.37 16.31
CA PRO A 9 -8.86 38.73 15.82
C PRO A 9 -9.22 37.34 15.24
N ILE A 10 -8.52 36.92 14.19
CA ILE A 10 -8.73 35.63 13.52
C ILE A 10 -8.75 34.47 14.54
N ALA A 11 -7.93 34.58 15.59
CA ALA A 11 -7.90 33.60 16.68
C ALA A 11 -9.27 33.41 17.35
N ASP A 12 -10.07 34.50 17.52
CA ASP A 12 -11.41 34.41 18.13
C ASP A 12 -12.47 33.81 17.19
N LEU A 13 -12.20 33.81 15.88
CA LEU A 13 -13.06 33.19 14.86
C LEU A 13 -12.85 31.68 14.77
N ILE A 14 -11.61 31.18 15.00
CA ILE A 14 -11.24 29.78 14.91
C ILE A 14 -11.21 29.09 16.26
N ALA A 15 -11.20 29.84 17.37
CA ALA A 15 -11.23 29.28 18.71
C ALA A 15 -12.57 28.55 18.97
N PRO A 16 -12.57 27.39 19.61
CA PRO A 16 -13.80 26.75 20.05
C PRO A 16 -14.55 27.63 21.05
N ALA A 17 -15.90 27.53 21.08
CA ALA A 17 -16.77 28.32 21.94
C ALA A 17 -16.46 28.15 23.43
N GLY A 18 -15.80 27.04 23.82
CA GLY A 18 -15.36 26.79 25.19
C GLY A 18 -14.64 25.44 25.25
N ALA A 19 -13.82 25.28 26.27
CA ALA A 19 -13.18 24.00 26.62
C ALA A 19 -13.44 23.70 28.08
N GLU A 20 -13.90 22.50 28.39
CA GLU A 20 -14.12 22.00 29.76
C GLU A 20 -13.14 20.85 30.01
N VAL A 21 -12.30 20.98 31.02
CA VAL A 21 -11.31 19.99 31.40
C VAL A 21 -11.86 19.17 32.56
N ASN A 22 -12.12 17.88 32.29
CA ASN A 22 -12.51 16.93 33.31
C ASN A 22 -11.37 15.96 33.63
N GLN A 23 -11.49 15.24 34.73
CA GLN A 23 -10.48 14.25 35.14
C GLN A 23 -10.17 13.22 34.06
N GLY A 24 -11.17 12.75 33.33
CA GLY A 24 -11.07 11.62 32.41
C GLY A 24 -11.34 11.97 30.94
N TYR A 25 -11.70 13.21 30.64
CA TYR A 25 -11.95 13.69 29.28
C TYR A 25 -11.82 15.22 29.18
N LEU A 26 -11.69 15.70 27.96
CA LEU A 26 -11.75 17.10 27.59
C LEU A 26 -12.97 17.31 26.70
N LYS A 27 -13.79 18.32 26.97
CA LYS A 27 -14.87 18.73 26.08
C LYS A 27 -14.48 20.02 25.38
N ILE A 28 -14.53 20.01 24.04
CA ILE A 28 -14.18 21.16 23.19
C ILE A 28 -15.38 21.42 22.26
N GLY A 29 -16.08 22.54 22.49
CA GLY A 29 -17.35 22.78 21.81
C GLY A 29 -18.35 21.65 22.09
N ASP A 30 -18.81 20.96 21.04
CA ASP A 30 -19.78 19.86 21.13
C ASP A 30 -19.13 18.47 21.15
N LYS A 31 -17.80 18.40 21.03
CA LYS A 31 -17.07 17.13 20.99
C LYS A 31 -16.38 16.82 22.30
N PHE A 32 -16.37 15.54 22.62
CA PHE A 32 -15.60 14.99 23.74
C PHE A 32 -14.34 14.37 23.21
N SER A 33 -13.24 14.55 23.93
CA SER A 33 -11.97 13.93 23.60
C SER A 33 -11.31 13.30 24.81
N LYS A 34 -10.53 12.26 24.60
CA LYS A 34 -9.76 11.57 25.64
C LYS A 34 -8.41 11.16 25.05
N THR A 35 -7.36 11.41 25.80
CA THR A 35 -6.01 11.02 25.41
C THR A 35 -5.56 9.77 26.16
N LEU A 36 -5.03 8.83 25.41
CA LEU A 36 -4.38 7.62 25.89
C LEU A 36 -2.87 7.73 25.62
N PHE A 37 -2.06 7.12 26.46
CA PHE A 37 -0.64 6.97 26.23
C PHE A 37 -0.22 5.50 26.37
N ILE A 38 0.80 5.09 25.63
CA ILE A 38 1.33 3.73 25.75
C ILE A 38 2.31 3.67 26.93
N LEU A 39 2.01 2.81 27.90
CA LEU A 39 2.80 2.62 29.10
C LEU A 39 3.87 1.56 28.93
N ALA A 40 3.54 0.45 28.27
CA ALA A 40 4.45 -0.70 28.14
C ALA A 40 4.25 -1.40 26.79
N TYR A 41 5.33 -1.97 26.31
CA TYR A 41 5.42 -2.74 25.07
C TYR A 41 5.90 -4.16 25.35
N PRO A 42 5.56 -5.14 24.48
CA PRO A 42 6.13 -6.47 24.57
C PRO A 42 7.64 -6.46 24.27
N ARG A 43 8.30 -7.55 24.56
CA ARG A 43 9.75 -7.71 24.30
C ARG A 43 10.10 -7.54 22.82
N TYR A 44 9.22 -7.94 21.92
CA TYR A 44 9.38 -7.82 20.47
C TYR A 44 8.16 -7.15 19.85
N LEU A 45 8.40 -6.18 18.97
CA LEU A 45 7.37 -5.54 18.15
C LEU A 45 7.50 -6.05 16.71
N THR A 46 6.39 -6.48 16.13
CA THR A 46 6.32 -6.90 14.74
C THR A 46 6.05 -5.70 13.84
N THR A 47 6.53 -5.75 12.60
CA THR A 47 6.20 -4.71 11.61
C THR A 47 4.69 -4.61 11.43
N GLY A 48 4.17 -3.38 11.36
CA GLY A 48 2.73 -3.13 11.18
C GLY A 48 1.86 -3.40 12.42
N TRP A 49 2.44 -3.56 13.60
CA TRP A 49 1.69 -3.81 14.84
C TRP A 49 0.64 -2.72 15.14
N PHE A 50 0.91 -1.49 14.70
CA PHE A 50 0.04 -0.33 14.94
C PHE A 50 -1.01 -0.11 13.83
N SER A 51 -0.92 -0.83 12.73
CA SER A 51 -1.85 -0.72 11.59
C SER A 51 -3.34 -0.85 11.97
N PRO A 52 -3.79 -1.75 12.87
CA PRO A 52 -5.21 -1.81 13.26
C PRO A 52 -5.72 -0.52 13.89
N ILE A 53 -4.89 0.19 14.66
CA ILE A 53 -5.29 1.47 15.28
C ILE A 53 -5.40 2.57 14.22
N ILE A 54 -4.41 2.67 13.33
CA ILE A 54 -4.39 3.69 12.27
C ILE A 54 -5.54 3.51 11.28
N ASN A 55 -5.94 2.27 11.03
CA ASN A 55 -7.00 1.93 10.09
C ASN A 55 -8.40 1.89 10.75
N MET A 56 -8.54 2.35 12.00
CA MET A 56 -9.87 2.50 12.62
C MET A 56 -10.68 3.57 11.87
N PRO A 57 -12.00 3.35 11.70
CA PRO A 57 -12.88 4.32 11.03
C PRO A 57 -13.23 5.53 11.91
N ASP A 58 -12.70 5.57 13.11
CA ASP A 58 -12.99 6.59 14.11
C ASP A 58 -12.02 7.77 14.01
N LEU A 59 -12.46 8.95 14.44
CA LEU A 59 -11.60 10.13 14.48
C LEU A 59 -10.62 10.01 15.63
N LEU A 60 -9.33 10.01 15.31
CA LEU A 60 -8.26 9.96 16.30
C LEU A 60 -7.02 10.72 15.81
N ASP A 61 -6.32 11.34 16.74
CA ASP A 61 -5.03 11.97 16.54
C ASP A 61 -3.94 11.15 17.20
N ILE A 62 -2.84 10.92 16.48
CA ILE A 62 -1.72 10.12 16.97
C ILE A 62 -0.46 10.95 16.90
N SER A 63 0.26 11.03 18.02
CA SER A 63 1.58 11.64 18.09
C SER A 63 2.62 10.65 18.58
N ILE A 64 3.77 10.66 17.91
CA ILE A 64 4.91 9.84 18.24
C ILE A 64 6.10 10.76 18.50
N PHE A 65 6.60 10.75 19.74
CA PHE A 65 7.78 11.51 20.16
C PHE A 65 8.97 10.56 20.26
N ILE A 66 10.03 10.85 19.53
CA ILE A 66 11.24 10.03 19.47
C ILE A 66 12.42 10.87 19.91
N HIS A 67 12.87 10.65 21.14
CA HIS A 67 13.99 11.37 21.74
C HIS A 67 15.25 10.50 21.72
N PRO A 68 16.29 10.83 20.93
CA PRO A 68 17.53 10.07 20.91
C PRO A 68 18.24 10.16 22.27
N VAL A 69 18.72 9.02 22.77
CA VAL A 69 19.50 8.94 23.99
C VAL A 69 20.99 8.87 23.64
N GLU A 70 21.81 9.74 24.25
CA GLU A 70 23.26 9.71 24.06
C GLU A 70 23.80 8.31 24.43
N THR A 71 24.56 7.69 23.53
CA THR A 71 25.08 6.31 23.70
C THR A 71 25.85 6.14 25.00
N ARG A 72 26.65 7.14 25.42
CA ARG A 72 27.37 7.12 26.69
C ARG A 72 26.42 7.03 27.91
N ILE A 73 25.30 7.75 27.87
CA ILE A 73 24.28 7.72 28.91
C ILE A 73 23.55 6.37 28.91
N ALA A 74 23.21 5.87 27.75
CA ALA A 74 22.58 4.57 27.57
C ALA A 74 23.45 3.44 28.14
N LEU A 75 24.73 3.37 27.77
CA LEU A 75 25.67 2.37 28.23
C LEU A 75 25.86 2.42 29.75
N ARG A 76 25.88 3.63 30.35
CA ARG A 76 25.96 3.78 31.81
C ARG A 76 24.72 3.24 32.51
N LYS A 77 23.52 3.52 31.98
CA LYS A 77 22.26 3.00 32.52
C LYS A 77 22.20 1.48 32.41
N LEU A 78 22.58 0.92 31.28
CA LEU A 78 22.59 -0.53 31.03
C LEU A 78 23.61 -1.23 31.92
N LYS A 79 24.79 -0.65 32.12
CA LYS A 79 25.79 -1.20 33.07
C LYS A 79 25.25 -1.31 34.48
N ARG A 80 24.52 -0.28 34.97
CA ARG A 80 23.90 -0.32 36.32
C ARG A 80 22.80 -1.39 36.36
N LYS A 81 21.99 -1.51 35.31
CA LYS A 81 20.92 -2.51 35.23
C LYS A 81 21.48 -3.94 35.17
N ALA A 82 22.58 -4.17 34.42
CA ALA A 82 23.29 -5.44 34.36
C ALA A 82 23.77 -5.85 35.77
N ALA A 83 24.48 -4.94 36.47
CA ALA A 83 24.97 -5.22 37.80
C ALA A 83 23.83 -5.52 38.81
N GLN A 84 22.67 -4.88 38.66
CA GLN A 84 21.48 -5.15 39.49
C GLN A 84 20.90 -6.54 39.23
N VAL A 85 20.78 -6.94 37.94
CA VAL A 85 20.27 -8.26 37.54
C VAL A 85 21.23 -9.35 38.03
N GLU A 86 22.54 -9.15 37.87
CA GLU A 86 23.57 -10.07 38.27
C GLU A 86 23.58 -10.26 39.81
N ALA A 87 23.47 -9.16 40.59
CA ALA A 87 23.34 -9.23 42.04
C ALA A 87 22.08 -10.00 42.47
N ASN A 88 20.95 -9.83 41.77
CA ASN A 88 19.73 -10.59 42.04
C ASN A 88 19.92 -12.09 41.74
N LEU A 89 20.59 -12.44 40.63
CA LEU A 89 20.91 -13.83 40.30
C LEU A 89 21.78 -14.47 41.36
N MET A 90 22.87 -13.81 41.77
CA MET A 90 23.76 -14.29 42.84
C MET A 90 23.03 -14.47 44.18
N SER A 91 22.23 -13.49 44.61
CA SER A 91 21.45 -13.59 45.85
C SER A 91 20.43 -14.73 45.86
N ARG A 92 19.86 -15.08 44.69
CA ARG A 92 18.96 -16.25 44.57
C ARG A 92 19.74 -17.57 44.65
N GLU A 93 20.91 -17.61 44.01
CA GLU A 93 21.80 -18.79 44.06
C GLU A 93 22.32 -19.05 45.49
N GLU A 94 22.76 -18.03 46.20
CA GLU A 94 23.17 -18.12 47.62
C GLU A 94 22.04 -18.62 48.55
N LYS A 95 20.77 -18.27 48.21
CA LYS A 95 19.59 -18.71 48.97
C LYS A 95 19.08 -20.08 48.54
N GLY A 96 19.74 -20.77 47.62
CA GLY A 96 19.33 -22.07 47.08
C GLY A 96 17.99 -22.06 46.36
N LEU A 97 17.54 -20.89 45.85
CA LEU A 97 16.30 -20.74 45.10
C LEU A 97 16.48 -21.22 43.68
N VAL A 98 15.40 -21.74 43.09
CA VAL A 98 15.39 -22.17 41.68
C VAL A 98 15.76 -20.99 40.77
N ARG A 99 16.53 -21.27 39.74
CA ARG A 99 16.89 -20.33 38.69
C ARG A 99 15.65 -19.68 38.13
N ASP A 100 15.71 -18.37 37.85
CA ASP A 100 14.63 -17.59 37.26
C ASP A 100 14.95 -17.32 35.79
N PRO A 101 14.26 -18.01 34.85
CA PRO A 101 14.54 -17.85 33.42
C PRO A 101 14.36 -16.42 32.92
N ALA A 102 13.50 -15.64 33.56
CA ALA A 102 13.27 -14.24 33.22
C ALA A 102 14.48 -13.36 33.53
N LEU A 103 15.16 -13.58 34.65
CA LEU A 103 16.37 -12.86 35.02
C LEU A 103 17.56 -13.24 34.13
N GLU A 104 17.71 -14.53 33.80
CA GLU A 104 18.76 -15.00 32.86
C GLU A 104 18.57 -14.39 31.48
N THR A 105 17.36 -14.41 30.97
CA THR A 105 17.01 -13.77 29.69
C THR A 105 17.26 -12.27 29.72
N ALA A 106 16.87 -11.59 30.80
CA ALA A 106 17.12 -10.15 30.97
C ALA A 106 18.61 -9.81 30.97
N SER A 107 19.45 -10.65 31.59
CA SER A 107 20.90 -10.48 31.59
C SER A 107 21.48 -10.58 30.20
N GLN A 108 21.08 -11.62 29.43
CA GLN A 108 21.52 -11.81 28.04
C GLN A 108 21.09 -10.66 27.13
N ASP A 109 19.84 -10.18 27.25
CA ASP A 109 19.33 -9.06 26.47
C ASP A 109 20.07 -7.75 26.74
N ILE A 110 20.42 -7.51 28.04
CA ILE A 110 21.19 -6.31 28.42
C ILE A 110 22.58 -6.35 27.82
N GLU A 111 23.26 -7.49 27.86
CA GLU A 111 24.61 -7.62 27.28
C GLU A 111 24.59 -7.51 25.77
N ALA A 112 23.65 -8.17 25.08
CA ALA A 112 23.48 -8.05 23.62
C ALA A 112 23.20 -6.60 23.19
N LEU A 113 22.34 -5.89 23.93
CA LEU A 113 22.06 -4.48 23.64
C LEU A 113 23.29 -3.60 23.89
N ARG A 114 24.07 -3.86 24.96
CA ARG A 114 25.31 -3.12 25.23
C ARG A 114 26.31 -3.29 24.09
N GLU A 115 26.51 -4.51 23.62
CA GLU A 115 27.41 -4.83 22.51
C GLU A 115 26.98 -4.10 21.24
N ASN A 116 25.70 -4.21 20.85
CA ASN A 116 25.16 -3.53 19.68
C ASN A 116 25.29 -2.00 19.74
N LEU A 117 25.12 -1.41 20.93
CA LEU A 117 25.33 0.04 21.14
C LEU A 117 26.80 0.44 21.04
N GLN A 118 27.74 -0.40 21.55
CA GLN A 118 29.17 -0.14 21.45
C GLN A 118 29.68 -0.23 20.01
N GLN A 119 29.15 -1.17 19.23
CA GLN A 119 29.47 -1.34 17.82
C GLN A 119 28.74 -0.33 16.91
N SER A 120 27.88 0.53 17.49
CA SER A 120 27.02 1.48 16.73
C SER A 120 26.06 0.83 15.74
N VAL A 121 25.76 -0.45 15.89
CA VAL A 121 24.75 -1.19 15.12
C VAL A 121 23.35 -0.72 15.49
N GLU A 122 23.14 -0.43 16.79
CA GLU A 122 21.88 0.04 17.36
C GLU A 122 22.06 1.40 18.04
N ARG A 123 20.94 2.11 18.20
CA ARG A 123 20.83 3.32 19.01
C ARG A 123 19.66 3.19 19.96
N LEU A 124 19.70 3.91 21.08
CA LEU A 124 18.62 3.93 22.06
C LEU A 124 17.84 5.24 21.93
N PHE A 125 16.52 5.12 22.03
CA PHE A 125 15.58 6.23 22.01
C PHE A 125 14.62 6.13 23.19
N ASN A 126 14.14 7.26 23.68
CA ASN A 126 12.96 7.33 24.54
C ASN A 126 11.76 7.67 23.63
N VAL A 127 10.76 6.81 23.61
CA VAL A 127 9.60 6.92 22.72
C VAL A 127 8.33 7.14 23.51
N GLY A 128 7.66 8.26 23.26
CA GLY A 128 6.31 8.55 23.71
C GLY A 128 5.32 8.33 22.55
N LEU A 129 4.22 7.62 22.80
CA LEU A 129 3.14 7.45 21.83
C LEU A 129 1.80 7.78 22.50
N TYR A 130 1.12 8.77 21.96
CA TYR A 130 -0.14 9.29 22.46
C TYR A 130 -1.22 9.20 21.40
N ILE A 131 -2.43 8.86 21.84
CA ILE A 131 -3.62 8.70 20.99
C ILE A 131 -4.73 9.52 21.61
N THR A 132 -5.17 10.59 20.94
CA THR A 132 -6.39 11.31 21.31
C THR A 132 -7.55 10.85 20.46
N ILE A 133 -8.60 10.39 21.10
CA ILE A 133 -9.85 9.91 20.50
C ILE A 133 -10.94 10.95 20.67
N PHE A 134 -11.86 11.03 19.71
CA PHE A 134 -12.97 11.99 19.70
C PHE A 134 -14.29 11.26 19.56
N ALA A 135 -15.33 11.77 20.23
CA ALA A 135 -16.69 11.24 20.14
C ALA A 135 -17.73 12.34 20.45
N ASP A 136 -19.00 12.02 20.19
CA ASP A 136 -20.13 12.91 20.45
C ASP A 136 -20.67 12.74 21.89
N SER A 137 -20.27 11.70 22.61
CA SER A 137 -20.66 11.47 24.01
C SER A 137 -19.57 10.76 24.80
N VAL A 138 -19.64 10.85 26.12
CA VAL A 138 -18.71 10.19 27.05
C VAL A 138 -18.84 8.66 26.95
N GLU A 139 -20.04 8.14 26.71
CA GLU A 139 -20.30 6.70 26.54
C GLU A 139 -19.60 6.18 25.28
N GLN A 140 -19.63 6.94 24.18
CA GLN A 140 -18.93 6.60 22.96
C GLN A 140 -17.41 6.63 23.15
N LEU A 141 -16.88 7.64 23.89
CA LEU A 141 -15.46 7.68 24.25
C LEU A 141 -15.02 6.44 25.01
N THR A 142 -15.83 6.00 25.99
CA THR A 142 -15.49 4.83 26.79
C THR A 142 -15.47 3.57 25.93
N LYS A 143 -16.45 3.38 25.03
CA LYS A 143 -16.45 2.25 24.10
C LYS A 143 -15.26 2.26 23.14
N LEU A 144 -14.86 3.44 22.68
CA LEU A 144 -13.71 3.58 21.78
C LEU A 144 -12.39 3.32 22.51
N GLU A 145 -12.26 3.80 23.74
CA GLU A 145 -11.14 3.49 24.62
C GLU A 145 -11.01 1.98 24.85
N GLU A 146 -12.10 1.30 25.23
CA GLU A 146 -12.14 -0.15 25.44
C GLU A 146 -11.73 -0.91 24.18
N ARG A 147 -12.20 -0.49 23.01
CA ARG A 147 -11.84 -1.12 21.75
C ARG A 147 -10.35 -0.98 21.43
N ILE A 148 -9.79 0.24 21.61
CA ILE A 148 -8.36 0.49 21.37
C ILE A 148 -7.49 -0.28 22.36
N THR A 149 -7.84 -0.24 23.64
CA THR A 149 -7.08 -0.95 24.68
C THR A 149 -7.12 -2.46 24.47
N THR A 150 -8.27 -3.03 24.12
CA THR A 150 -8.42 -4.46 23.81
C THR A 150 -7.56 -4.87 22.62
N GLU A 151 -7.57 -4.08 21.54
CA GLU A 151 -6.75 -4.35 20.34
C GLU A 151 -5.25 -4.31 20.66
N LEU A 152 -4.81 -3.37 21.46
CA LEU A 152 -3.42 -3.23 21.88
C LEU A 152 -3.02 -4.33 22.89
N GLU A 153 -3.87 -4.65 23.86
CA GLU A 153 -3.63 -5.72 24.84
C GLU A 153 -3.51 -7.10 24.20
N GLY A 154 -4.27 -7.35 23.13
CA GLY A 154 -4.12 -8.55 22.30
C GLY A 154 -2.71 -8.73 21.73
N LYS A 155 -1.92 -7.65 21.67
CA LYS A 155 -0.51 -7.62 21.24
C LYS A 155 0.46 -7.37 22.40
N LEU A 156 -0.01 -7.50 23.64
CA LEU A 156 0.76 -7.24 24.89
C LEU A 156 1.29 -5.79 24.95
N ILE A 157 0.55 -4.84 24.37
CA ILE A 157 0.83 -3.41 24.46
C ILE A 157 -0.20 -2.80 25.40
N TYR A 158 0.26 -2.07 26.39
CA TYR A 158 -0.60 -1.54 27.43
C TYR A 158 -0.73 -0.04 27.29
N ALA A 159 -1.95 0.40 26.98
CA ALA A 159 -2.32 1.81 26.96
C ALA A 159 -3.04 2.20 28.25
N LYS A 160 -2.91 3.47 28.65
CA LYS A 160 -3.64 4.05 29.77
C LYS A 160 -4.19 5.43 29.41
N SER A 161 -5.33 5.78 29.97
CA SER A 161 -5.88 7.13 29.88
C SER A 161 -5.01 8.13 30.67
N ALA A 162 -4.80 9.31 30.09
CA ALA A 162 -4.10 10.43 30.73
C ALA A 162 -4.99 11.10 31.80
N LEU A 163 -5.36 10.33 32.86
CA LEU A 163 -6.20 10.84 33.94
C LEU A 163 -5.55 12.04 34.62
N PHE A 164 -6.34 13.10 34.85
CA PHE A 164 -5.92 14.42 35.36
C PHE A 164 -4.98 15.20 34.42
N GLN A 165 -4.60 14.67 33.27
CA GLN A 165 -3.69 15.27 32.28
C GLN A 165 -4.32 15.31 30.89
N GLN A 166 -5.65 15.42 30.79
CA GLN A 166 -6.34 15.39 29.51
C GLN A 166 -6.02 16.62 28.62
N ALA A 167 -5.80 17.77 29.22
CA ALA A 167 -5.40 18.98 28.50
C ALA A 167 -3.96 18.90 27.98
N GLU A 168 -3.05 18.36 28.80
CA GLU A 168 -1.66 18.05 28.42
C GLU A 168 -1.63 17.01 27.32
N GLY A 169 -2.45 15.95 27.44
CA GLY A 169 -2.59 14.89 26.45
C GLY A 169 -3.05 15.43 25.11
N PHE A 170 -4.14 16.15 25.09
CA PHE A 170 -4.65 16.81 23.91
C PHE A 170 -3.59 17.73 23.26
N SER A 171 -2.91 18.55 24.08
CA SER A 171 -1.86 19.44 23.58
C SER A 171 -0.69 18.67 22.96
N SER A 172 -0.40 17.47 23.47
CA SER A 172 0.69 16.61 22.97
C SER A 172 0.34 15.94 21.63
N THR A 173 -0.96 15.79 21.31
CA THR A 173 -1.38 15.23 20.00
C THR A 173 -1.59 16.30 18.94
N LEU A 174 -1.66 17.58 19.31
CA LEU A 174 -1.66 18.67 18.32
C LEU A 174 -0.30 18.78 17.62
N PRO A 175 -0.24 19.26 16.36
CA PRO A 175 1.00 19.37 15.58
C PRO A 175 1.88 20.55 16.05
N LEU A 176 2.04 20.69 17.36
CA LEU A 176 2.83 21.73 18.01
C LEU A 176 4.23 21.27 18.44
N GLY A 177 4.51 19.95 18.35
CA GLY A 177 5.75 19.37 18.82
C GLY A 177 5.95 19.43 20.33
N LEU A 178 4.88 19.55 21.11
CA LEU A 178 4.91 19.68 22.57
C LEU A 178 4.60 18.33 23.22
N ASP A 179 5.58 17.76 23.89
CA ASP A 179 5.43 16.54 24.69
C ASP A 179 5.16 16.92 26.17
N LYS A 180 3.88 17.06 26.53
CA LYS A 180 3.47 17.50 27.87
C LYS A 180 3.13 16.34 28.81
N ILE A 181 2.86 15.14 28.29
CA ILE A 181 2.60 13.96 29.12
C ILE A 181 3.92 13.42 29.67
N ASP A 182 5.02 13.51 28.91
CA ASP A 182 6.39 13.10 29.27
C ASP A 182 6.48 11.64 29.74
N VAL A 183 5.68 10.75 29.14
CA VAL A 183 5.73 9.30 29.39
C VAL A 183 6.40 8.61 28.22
N HIS A 184 7.58 8.07 28.49
CA HIS A 184 8.42 7.45 27.47
C HIS A 184 8.83 6.03 27.84
N SER A 185 8.91 5.18 26.81
CA SER A 185 9.51 3.84 26.90
C SER A 185 10.84 3.81 26.15
N PRO A 186 11.90 3.24 26.74
CA PRO A 186 13.17 3.08 26.06
C PRO A 186 13.07 2.00 24.97
N MET A 187 13.48 2.33 23.76
CA MET A 187 13.50 1.43 22.60
C MET A 187 14.79 1.57 21.82
N ASN A 188 15.29 0.47 21.27
CA ASN A 188 16.38 0.49 20.30
C ASN A 188 15.88 0.73 18.88
N SER A 189 16.79 0.87 17.91
CA SER A 189 16.48 1.24 16.51
C SER A 189 15.48 0.30 15.83
N GLY A 190 15.59 -1.02 16.06
CA GLY A 190 14.71 -2.02 15.45
C GLY A 190 13.23 -1.80 15.76
N PRO A 191 12.80 -1.84 17.05
CA PRO A 191 11.42 -1.52 17.44
C PRO A 191 10.97 -0.14 17.03
N VAL A 192 11.81 0.90 17.12
CA VAL A 192 11.45 2.27 16.70
C VAL A 192 11.08 2.30 15.20
N SER A 193 11.84 1.61 14.36
CA SER A 193 11.55 1.54 12.93
C SER A 193 10.22 0.84 12.61
N SER A 194 9.73 -0.03 13.49
CA SER A 194 8.46 -0.74 13.33
C SER A 194 7.23 0.06 13.76
N ILE A 195 7.42 1.18 14.48
CA ILE A 195 6.31 2.02 14.97
C ILE A 195 5.68 2.79 13.82
N PHE A 196 6.50 3.27 12.85
CA PHE A 196 5.99 4.04 11.75
C PHE A 196 5.11 3.17 10.85
N PRO A 197 3.85 3.59 10.62
CA PRO A 197 2.95 2.84 9.77
C PRO A 197 3.29 3.13 8.30
N PHE A 198 4.06 2.25 7.67
CA PHE A 198 4.34 2.34 6.24
C PHE A 198 3.15 1.97 5.36
N SER A 199 1.98 1.76 5.94
CA SER A 199 0.73 1.48 5.25
C SER A 199 -0.22 2.67 5.36
N SER A 200 -0.76 3.11 4.23
CA SER A 200 -1.89 4.04 4.20
C SER A 200 -3.18 3.25 3.99
N SER A 201 -4.23 3.60 4.72
CA SER A 201 -5.58 3.13 4.42
C SER A 201 -6.19 3.86 3.21
N SER A 202 -5.57 4.92 2.77
CA SER A 202 -6.04 5.72 1.65
C SER A 202 -5.27 5.37 0.38
N LEU A 203 -5.97 4.84 -0.61
CA LEU A 203 -5.53 4.60 -1.98
C LEU A 203 -6.28 5.55 -2.90
N THR A 204 -6.05 6.86 -2.73
CA THR A 204 -6.72 7.88 -3.54
C THR A 204 -5.66 8.69 -4.27
N SER A 205 -5.73 8.70 -5.60
CA SER A 205 -5.02 9.66 -6.44
C SER A 205 -5.98 10.70 -6.99
N GLU A 206 -5.46 11.82 -7.48
CA GLU A 206 -6.29 12.89 -8.05
C GLU A 206 -6.87 12.50 -9.42
N GLU A 207 -6.27 11.50 -10.08
CA GLU A 207 -6.65 11.01 -11.41
C GLU A 207 -6.67 9.49 -11.46
N GLY A 208 -7.43 8.94 -12.40
CA GLY A 208 -7.52 7.51 -12.64
C GLY A 208 -8.96 7.00 -12.62
N ILE A 209 -9.11 5.70 -12.59
CA ILE A 209 -10.41 5.04 -12.50
C ILE A 209 -10.84 4.79 -11.07
N LEU A 210 -12.14 4.86 -10.82
CA LEU A 210 -12.73 4.52 -9.52
C LEU A 210 -12.77 3.00 -9.36
N TYR A 211 -11.99 2.43 -8.45
CA TYR A 211 -12.03 1.00 -8.11
C TYR A 211 -13.17 0.67 -7.14
N GLY A 212 -13.46 1.56 -6.20
CA GLY A 212 -14.51 1.34 -5.21
C GLY A 212 -14.49 2.34 -4.07
N ILE A 213 -15.11 1.95 -2.97
CA ILE A 213 -15.12 2.71 -1.72
C ILE A 213 -14.27 1.94 -0.70
N ASN A 214 -13.32 2.61 -0.07
CA ASN A 214 -12.51 2.06 0.99
C ASN A 214 -13.38 1.76 2.22
N ARG A 215 -13.43 0.51 2.63
CA ARG A 215 -14.28 0.07 3.76
C ARG A 215 -13.77 0.53 5.12
N HIS A 216 -12.53 1.00 5.22
CA HIS A 216 -11.95 1.47 6.48
C HIS A 216 -12.30 2.93 6.79
N ASN A 217 -12.30 3.79 5.77
CA ASN A 217 -12.47 5.24 5.97
C ASN A 217 -13.52 5.87 5.05
N ASN A 218 -14.29 5.06 4.30
CA ASN A 218 -15.33 5.49 3.37
C ASN A 218 -14.85 6.47 2.28
N THR A 219 -13.54 6.54 2.00
CA THR A 219 -13.01 7.33 0.90
C THR A 219 -13.14 6.59 -0.43
N LEU A 220 -13.18 7.34 -1.53
CA LEU A 220 -13.13 6.75 -2.86
C LEU A 220 -11.72 6.21 -3.15
N ILE A 221 -11.65 5.02 -3.75
CA ILE A 221 -10.39 4.46 -4.26
C ILE A 221 -10.32 4.83 -5.73
N ILE A 222 -9.62 5.92 -6.04
CA ILE A 222 -9.32 6.37 -7.39
C ILE A 222 -7.83 6.10 -7.63
N PHE A 223 -7.50 5.41 -8.70
CA PHE A 223 -6.13 5.02 -8.95
C PHE A 223 -5.84 4.90 -10.43
N ASP A 224 -4.70 5.46 -10.85
CA ASP A 224 -4.17 5.33 -12.20
C ASP A 224 -2.93 4.44 -12.19
N ARG A 225 -3.09 3.19 -12.60
CA ARG A 225 -1.97 2.24 -12.64
C ARG A 225 -0.97 2.55 -13.76
N PHE A 226 -1.37 3.28 -14.80
CA PHE A 226 -0.47 3.63 -15.90
C PHE A 226 0.55 4.72 -15.53
N LYS A 227 0.36 5.37 -14.39
CA LYS A 227 1.37 6.27 -13.78
C LYS A 227 2.46 5.55 -12.99
N LEU A 228 2.32 4.24 -12.80
CA LEU A 228 3.35 3.43 -12.15
C LEU A 228 4.47 3.08 -13.14
N GLU A 229 5.65 2.80 -12.62
CA GLU A 229 6.78 2.28 -13.39
C GLU A 229 6.42 0.98 -14.15
N ASN A 230 5.51 0.19 -13.60
CA ASN A 230 4.95 -1.01 -14.21
C ASN A 230 3.43 -1.05 -14.01
N ALA A 231 2.67 -1.02 -15.10
CA ALA A 231 1.21 -1.01 -15.10
C ALA A 231 0.56 -2.41 -15.05
N ASN A 232 1.35 -3.48 -14.98
CA ASN A 232 0.82 -4.85 -14.93
C ASN A 232 0.00 -5.09 -13.66
N MET A 233 -1.13 -5.79 -13.80
CA MET A 233 -2.02 -6.15 -12.70
C MET A 233 -2.40 -7.62 -12.79
N THR A 234 -2.44 -8.29 -11.64
CA THR A 234 -2.96 -9.65 -11.51
C THR A 234 -4.14 -9.68 -10.54
N ILE A 235 -5.21 -10.40 -10.92
CA ILE A 235 -6.41 -10.55 -10.09
C ILE A 235 -6.55 -12.01 -9.68
N PHE A 236 -6.36 -12.29 -8.39
CA PHE A 236 -6.54 -13.61 -7.81
C PHE A 236 -7.83 -13.65 -7.00
N ALA A 237 -8.65 -14.65 -7.26
CA ALA A 237 -9.93 -14.80 -6.56
C ALA A 237 -10.42 -16.25 -6.62
N GLN A 238 -11.20 -16.66 -5.61
CA GLN A 238 -11.92 -17.93 -5.66
C GLN A 238 -13.03 -17.88 -6.73
N SER A 239 -13.39 -19.03 -7.27
CA SER A 239 -14.51 -19.13 -8.20
C SER A 239 -15.79 -18.55 -7.57
N GLY A 240 -16.53 -17.74 -8.32
CA GLY A 240 -17.75 -17.07 -7.84
C GLY A 240 -17.55 -15.83 -6.95
N SER A 241 -16.32 -15.43 -6.63
CA SER A 241 -16.04 -14.27 -5.76
C SER A 241 -16.11 -12.90 -6.45
N GLY A 242 -16.44 -12.86 -7.75
CA GLY A 242 -16.60 -11.63 -8.51
C GLY A 242 -15.38 -11.16 -9.32
N LYS A 243 -14.38 -12.04 -9.57
CA LYS A 243 -13.19 -11.74 -10.39
C LYS A 243 -13.58 -11.11 -11.74
N SER A 244 -14.39 -11.82 -12.52
CA SER A 244 -14.82 -11.36 -13.87
C SER A 244 -15.68 -10.09 -13.78
N TYR A 245 -16.45 -9.91 -12.70
CA TYR A 245 -17.20 -8.67 -12.49
C TYR A 245 -16.28 -7.47 -12.25
N ALA A 246 -15.26 -7.62 -11.41
CA ALA A 246 -14.29 -6.57 -11.15
C ALA A 246 -13.51 -6.19 -12.42
N ALA A 247 -13.08 -7.19 -13.21
CA ALA A 247 -12.41 -6.97 -14.48
C ALA A 247 -13.33 -6.23 -15.50
N LYS A 248 -14.60 -6.65 -15.64
CA LYS A 248 -15.57 -5.97 -16.50
C LYS A 248 -15.82 -4.53 -16.07
N LEU A 249 -15.87 -4.27 -14.78
CA LEU A 249 -16.05 -2.91 -14.25
C LEU A 249 -14.85 -2.02 -14.56
N GLU A 250 -13.64 -2.57 -14.43
CA GLU A 250 -12.40 -1.85 -14.80
C GLU A 250 -12.37 -1.53 -16.30
N ILE A 251 -12.70 -2.50 -17.15
CA ILE A 251 -12.77 -2.30 -18.60
C ILE A 251 -13.74 -1.17 -18.97
N ILE A 252 -14.97 -1.19 -18.44
CA ILE A 252 -15.95 -0.14 -18.69
C ILE A 252 -15.41 1.23 -18.27
N ARG A 253 -14.80 1.32 -17.10
CA ARG A 253 -14.26 2.59 -16.58
C ARG A 253 -13.06 3.08 -17.36
N SER A 254 -12.21 2.17 -17.86
CA SER A 254 -11.09 2.52 -18.73
C SER A 254 -11.57 3.05 -20.08
N LEU A 255 -12.59 2.43 -20.67
CA LEU A 255 -13.23 2.94 -21.89
C LEU A 255 -13.83 4.34 -21.71
N MET A 256 -14.37 4.65 -20.51
CA MET A 256 -14.86 6.01 -20.20
C MET A 256 -13.74 7.07 -20.15
N MET A 257 -12.50 6.63 -20.00
CA MET A 257 -11.30 7.47 -20.00
C MET A 257 -10.58 7.48 -21.35
N ASP A 258 -11.30 7.12 -22.42
CA ASP A 258 -10.78 7.06 -23.80
C ASP A 258 -9.58 6.14 -23.98
N THR A 259 -9.59 5.01 -23.24
CA THR A 259 -8.54 3.99 -23.31
C THR A 259 -9.00 2.84 -24.21
N ASP A 260 -8.19 2.46 -25.18
CA ASP A 260 -8.45 1.26 -26.01
C ASP A 260 -8.23 -0.01 -25.19
N VAL A 261 -9.15 -0.97 -25.34
CA VAL A 261 -9.11 -2.21 -24.57
C VAL A 261 -9.17 -3.42 -25.51
N ILE A 262 -8.16 -4.27 -25.43
CA ILE A 262 -8.10 -5.55 -26.13
C ILE A 262 -8.26 -6.68 -25.11
N ILE A 263 -9.17 -7.62 -25.39
CA ILE A 263 -9.49 -8.72 -24.49
C ILE A 263 -9.22 -10.04 -25.18
N ILE A 264 -8.42 -10.91 -24.55
CA ILE A 264 -8.27 -12.31 -24.93
C ILE A 264 -9.09 -13.14 -23.93
N ASP A 265 -10.17 -13.76 -24.44
CA ASP A 265 -11.20 -14.39 -23.61
C ASP A 265 -11.38 -15.88 -23.95
N PRO A 266 -10.61 -16.77 -23.29
CA PRO A 266 -10.74 -18.21 -23.53
C PRO A 266 -12.06 -18.83 -23.05
N GLU A 267 -12.76 -18.17 -22.09
CA GLU A 267 -13.97 -18.68 -21.45
C GLU A 267 -15.27 -18.10 -22.05
N ASN A 268 -15.16 -17.18 -23.01
CA ASN A 268 -16.29 -16.49 -23.65
C ASN A 268 -17.22 -15.76 -22.67
N GLU A 269 -16.65 -15.06 -21.71
CA GLU A 269 -17.43 -14.29 -20.71
C GLU A 269 -17.66 -12.83 -21.11
N TYR A 270 -16.92 -12.29 -22.11
CA TYR A 270 -16.88 -10.85 -22.45
C TYR A 270 -17.64 -10.47 -23.72
N GLU A 271 -18.17 -11.42 -24.49
CA GLU A 271 -18.90 -11.14 -25.72
C GLU A 271 -20.04 -10.11 -25.56
N ARG A 272 -20.85 -10.29 -24.50
CA ARG A 272 -21.95 -9.37 -24.17
C ARG A 272 -21.45 -7.96 -23.87
N LEU A 273 -20.34 -7.86 -23.17
CA LEU A 273 -19.73 -6.58 -22.82
C LEU A 273 -19.20 -5.88 -24.08
N ALA A 274 -18.44 -6.59 -24.91
CA ALA A 274 -17.90 -6.03 -26.16
C ALA A 274 -19.02 -5.47 -27.06
N ARG A 275 -20.08 -6.25 -27.29
CA ARG A 275 -21.24 -5.80 -28.07
C ARG A 275 -21.98 -4.62 -27.46
N ALA A 276 -22.16 -4.61 -26.12
CA ALA A 276 -22.85 -3.52 -25.41
C ALA A 276 -22.08 -2.20 -25.46
N MET A 277 -20.75 -2.27 -25.52
CA MET A 277 -19.88 -1.11 -25.63
C MET A 277 -19.57 -0.69 -27.06
N GLY A 278 -20.18 -1.33 -28.06
CA GLY A 278 -19.95 -1.02 -29.47
C GLY A 278 -18.62 -1.56 -30.02
N GLY A 279 -17.97 -2.45 -29.29
CA GLY A 279 -16.71 -3.06 -29.71
C GLY A 279 -16.88 -4.24 -30.65
N SER A 280 -15.80 -4.61 -31.33
CA SER A 280 -15.72 -5.78 -32.19
C SER A 280 -15.50 -7.06 -31.40
N PHE A 281 -16.19 -8.14 -31.77
CA PHE A 281 -16.02 -9.45 -31.16
C PHE A 281 -15.71 -10.49 -32.23
N PHE A 282 -14.61 -11.17 -32.08
CA PHE A 282 -14.16 -12.23 -32.97
C PHE A 282 -14.07 -13.55 -32.22
N LYS A 283 -14.85 -14.54 -32.65
CA LYS A 283 -14.75 -15.89 -32.11
C LYS A 283 -13.79 -16.70 -32.96
N ILE A 284 -12.70 -17.16 -32.39
CA ILE A 284 -11.70 -18.02 -33.03
C ILE A 284 -11.90 -19.42 -32.47
N SER A 285 -12.31 -20.35 -33.33
CA SER A 285 -12.47 -21.78 -33.03
C SER A 285 -12.31 -22.62 -34.26
N LEU A 286 -12.12 -23.93 -34.09
CA LEU A 286 -12.01 -24.86 -35.23
C LEU A 286 -13.21 -24.85 -36.19
N SER A 287 -14.37 -24.40 -35.71
CA SER A 287 -15.64 -24.34 -36.46
C SER A 287 -16.14 -22.91 -36.72
N SER A 288 -15.35 -21.88 -36.39
CA SER A 288 -15.77 -20.49 -36.62
C SER A 288 -15.53 -20.09 -38.09
N GLU A 289 -16.40 -19.19 -38.58
CA GLU A 289 -16.23 -18.57 -39.90
C GLU A 289 -15.11 -17.50 -39.89
N ASN A 290 -14.74 -17.02 -38.72
CA ASN A 290 -13.69 -16.03 -38.55
C ASN A 290 -12.33 -16.71 -38.55
N THR A 291 -11.46 -16.31 -39.44
CA THR A 291 -10.06 -16.76 -39.54
C THR A 291 -9.13 -15.56 -39.49
N ILE A 292 -7.98 -15.73 -38.87
CA ILE A 292 -6.92 -14.73 -38.90
C ILE A 292 -5.87 -15.23 -39.88
N ASN A 293 -5.55 -14.41 -40.89
CA ASN A 293 -4.42 -14.70 -41.75
C ASN A 293 -3.13 -14.21 -41.12
N PRO A 294 -2.24 -15.10 -40.66
CA PRO A 294 -1.00 -14.70 -40.04
C PRO A 294 -0.02 -13.98 -40.96
N PHE A 295 -0.25 -14.06 -42.29
CA PHE A 295 0.58 -13.40 -43.30
C PHE A 295 0.10 -11.98 -43.67
N ASP A 296 -1.01 -11.49 -43.11
CA ASP A 296 -1.44 -10.11 -43.33
C ASP A 296 -0.44 -9.14 -42.73
N ILE A 297 -0.01 -8.16 -43.50
CA ILE A 297 0.93 -7.16 -43.04
C ILE A 297 0.23 -6.22 -42.05
N PRO A 298 0.81 -5.94 -40.89
CA PRO A 298 0.24 -4.99 -39.96
C PRO A 298 0.25 -3.56 -40.54
N VAL A 299 -0.63 -2.71 -40.02
CA VAL A 299 -0.64 -1.29 -40.36
C VAL A 299 0.70 -0.71 -39.91
N ILE A 300 1.38 -0.02 -40.82
CA ILE A 300 2.69 0.59 -40.53
C ILE A 300 2.45 1.92 -39.81
N PRO A 301 2.94 2.11 -38.58
CA PRO A 301 2.88 3.41 -37.92
C PRO A 301 3.67 4.49 -38.67
N GLU A 302 3.25 5.75 -38.56
CA GLU A 302 3.89 6.86 -39.30
C GLU A 302 5.35 7.11 -38.84
N ASP A 303 5.70 6.65 -37.67
CA ASP A 303 7.02 6.81 -36.99
C ASP A 303 7.94 5.58 -37.13
N GLU A 304 7.48 4.50 -37.81
CA GLU A 304 8.28 3.30 -38.03
C GLU A 304 8.66 3.10 -39.52
N GLU A 305 9.86 2.56 -39.72
CA GLU A 305 10.34 2.22 -41.06
C GLU A 305 9.65 0.95 -41.58
N PRO A 306 9.01 0.96 -42.77
CA PRO A 306 8.28 -0.19 -43.33
C PRO A 306 9.12 -1.48 -43.38
N GLU A 307 10.42 -1.36 -43.61
CA GLU A 307 11.34 -2.50 -43.65
C GLU A 307 11.49 -3.17 -42.29
N GLU A 308 11.57 -2.40 -41.19
CA GLU A 308 11.68 -2.93 -39.83
C GLU A 308 10.38 -3.62 -39.39
N VAL A 309 9.22 -3.03 -39.72
CA VAL A 309 7.91 -3.63 -39.47
C VAL A 309 7.77 -4.96 -40.19
N LEU A 310 8.14 -5.04 -41.47
CA LEU A 310 8.10 -6.27 -42.22
C LEU A 310 9.03 -7.34 -41.69
N ARG A 311 10.25 -6.99 -41.34
CA ARG A 311 11.22 -7.93 -40.71
C ARG A 311 10.69 -8.46 -39.38
N SER A 312 10.20 -7.62 -38.52
CA SER A 312 9.59 -8.01 -37.25
C SER A 312 8.39 -8.94 -37.45
N HIS A 313 7.58 -8.63 -38.45
CA HIS A 313 6.40 -9.44 -38.81
C HIS A 313 6.81 -10.83 -39.32
N ILE A 314 7.80 -10.95 -40.21
CA ILE A 314 8.34 -12.25 -40.67
C ILE A 314 8.85 -13.08 -39.51
N VAL A 315 9.60 -12.48 -38.57
CA VAL A 315 10.07 -13.17 -37.38
C VAL A 315 8.91 -13.71 -36.54
N ASN A 316 7.83 -12.94 -36.38
CA ASN A 316 6.63 -13.36 -35.65
C ASN A 316 5.90 -14.53 -36.37
N VAL A 317 5.75 -14.47 -37.69
CA VAL A 317 5.14 -15.54 -38.46
C VAL A 317 5.98 -16.82 -38.41
N THR A 318 7.30 -16.71 -38.58
CA THR A 318 8.26 -17.82 -38.43
C THR A 318 8.14 -18.42 -37.02
N GLY A 319 8.06 -17.58 -35.98
CA GLY A 319 7.84 -18.03 -34.59
C GLY A 319 6.53 -18.79 -34.40
N LEU A 320 5.44 -18.33 -35.03
CA LEU A 320 4.15 -19.01 -35.00
C LEU A 320 4.23 -20.39 -35.68
N VAL A 321 4.82 -20.47 -36.87
CA VAL A 321 5.02 -21.74 -37.59
C VAL A 321 5.84 -22.73 -36.77
N LYS A 322 6.93 -22.28 -36.13
CA LYS A 322 7.73 -23.12 -35.23
C LYS A 322 6.91 -23.66 -34.04
N MET A 323 6.06 -22.83 -33.43
CA MET A 323 5.17 -23.27 -32.35
C MET A 323 4.17 -24.31 -32.82
N MET A 324 3.60 -24.16 -34.02
CA MET A 324 2.67 -25.14 -34.61
C MET A 324 3.35 -26.50 -34.91
N LEU A 325 4.64 -26.50 -35.24
CA LEU A 325 5.41 -27.70 -35.50
C LEU A 325 5.92 -28.41 -34.22
N GLY A 326 5.77 -27.79 -33.07
CA GLY A 326 6.16 -28.37 -31.78
C GLY A 326 7.66 -28.37 -31.51
N GLY A 327 8.44 -27.59 -32.26
CA GLY A 327 9.89 -27.44 -32.20
C GLY A 327 10.56 -27.86 -33.50
N VAL A 328 11.62 -27.15 -33.85
CA VAL A 328 12.33 -27.33 -35.13
C VAL A 328 13.82 -27.36 -34.90
N THR A 329 14.54 -28.09 -35.76
CA THR A 329 16.00 -28.09 -35.80
C THR A 329 16.53 -26.82 -36.46
N GLN A 330 17.82 -26.48 -36.25
CA GLN A 330 18.41 -25.28 -36.89
C GLN A 330 18.34 -25.31 -38.42
N ALA A 331 18.37 -26.49 -39.05
CA ALA A 331 18.26 -26.60 -40.50
C ALA A 331 16.83 -26.33 -40.97
N GLU A 332 15.82 -26.82 -40.26
CA GLU A 332 14.39 -26.56 -40.54
C GLU A 332 14.05 -25.10 -40.28
N ASP A 333 14.64 -24.51 -39.26
CA ASP A 333 14.49 -23.07 -38.94
C ASP A 333 14.90 -22.19 -40.12
N ALA A 334 16.07 -22.40 -40.67
CA ALA A 334 16.56 -21.67 -41.82
C ALA A 334 15.68 -21.86 -43.09
N ILE A 335 15.08 -23.07 -43.23
CA ILE A 335 14.15 -23.34 -44.35
C ILE A 335 12.83 -22.55 -44.16
N ILE A 336 12.30 -22.52 -42.95
CA ILE A 336 11.04 -21.79 -42.65
C ILE A 336 11.24 -20.29 -42.87
N ASP A 337 12.28 -19.69 -42.30
CA ASP A 337 12.60 -18.28 -42.43
C ASP A 337 12.75 -17.88 -43.90
N ARG A 338 13.43 -18.70 -44.70
CA ARG A 338 13.56 -18.48 -46.14
C ARG A 338 12.23 -18.62 -46.88
N ALA A 339 11.39 -19.63 -46.54
CA ALA A 339 10.09 -19.85 -47.15
C ALA A 339 9.12 -18.68 -46.86
N ASP A 340 9.12 -18.19 -45.61
CA ASP A 340 8.31 -17.02 -45.24
C ASP A 340 8.75 -15.78 -46.02
N SER A 341 10.06 -15.52 -46.08
CA SER A 341 10.60 -14.39 -46.86
C SER A 341 10.29 -14.50 -48.37
N GLU A 342 10.43 -15.69 -48.96
CA GLU A 342 10.10 -15.94 -50.36
C GLU A 342 8.57 -15.80 -50.63
N THR A 343 7.73 -16.11 -49.64
CA THR A 343 6.28 -15.95 -49.73
C THR A 343 5.90 -14.49 -49.87
N TYR A 344 6.45 -13.59 -49.08
CA TYR A 344 6.26 -12.15 -49.21
C TYR A 344 6.85 -11.61 -50.51
N ALA A 345 8.06 -12.05 -50.87
CA ALA A 345 8.70 -11.63 -52.11
C ALA A 345 7.88 -12.02 -53.34
N SER A 346 7.22 -13.19 -53.35
CA SER A 346 6.35 -13.64 -54.44
C SER A 346 5.15 -12.73 -54.71
N ARG A 347 4.75 -11.96 -53.68
CA ARG A 347 3.68 -10.93 -53.76
C ARG A 347 4.22 -9.53 -53.98
N GLY A 348 5.49 -9.38 -54.28
CA GLY A 348 6.17 -8.09 -54.50
C GLY A 348 6.51 -7.33 -53.25
N ILE A 349 6.35 -7.92 -52.06
CA ILE A 349 6.64 -7.36 -50.76
C ILE A 349 8.09 -7.74 -50.44
N ILE A 350 9.01 -6.81 -50.65
CA ILE A 350 10.45 -7.02 -50.49
C ILE A 350 11.00 -5.94 -49.55
N PRO A 351 11.80 -6.31 -48.51
CA PRO A 351 12.48 -5.32 -47.70
C PRO A 351 13.26 -4.33 -48.56
N GLY A 352 13.11 -3.02 -48.29
CA GLY A 352 13.76 -1.95 -49.05
C GLY A 352 13.01 -1.41 -50.28
N ARG A 353 11.79 -1.86 -50.56
CA ARG A 353 10.88 -1.24 -51.51
C ARG A 353 9.64 -0.67 -50.81
N ASP A 354 9.23 0.50 -51.27
CA ASP A 354 8.07 1.20 -50.74
C ASP A 354 6.80 0.41 -51.10
N PHE A 355 6.11 -0.19 -50.13
CA PHE A 355 4.86 -0.94 -50.27
C PHE A 355 3.63 -0.15 -49.81
N ALA A 356 3.76 1.15 -49.61
CA ALA A 356 2.66 2.04 -49.20
C ALA A 356 1.48 2.06 -50.19
N GLY A 357 1.62 1.42 -51.34
CA GLY A 357 0.57 1.33 -52.36
C GLY A 357 -0.26 0.03 -52.38
N LEU A 358 0.06 -0.97 -51.54
CA LEU A 358 -0.61 -2.28 -51.56
C LEU A 358 -1.78 -2.39 -50.56
N GLU A 359 -2.11 -1.31 -49.86
CA GLU A 359 -3.13 -1.31 -48.78
C GLU A 359 -4.60 -1.44 -49.26
N THR A 360 -4.91 -1.48 -50.52
CA THR A 360 -6.30 -1.21 -51.01
C THR A 360 -7.11 -2.40 -51.43
N GLU A 361 -6.57 -3.58 -51.58
CA GLU A 361 -7.39 -4.73 -52.07
C GLU A 361 -8.01 -5.61 -50.97
N GLY A 362 -7.61 -5.48 -49.70
CA GLY A 362 -8.10 -6.28 -48.56
C GLY A 362 -9.29 -5.71 -47.79
N ARG A 363 -9.59 -4.41 -47.90
CA ARG A 363 -10.60 -3.71 -47.07
C ARG A 363 -12.06 -3.82 -47.51
N HIS A 364 -12.39 -4.52 -48.59
CA HIS A 364 -13.76 -4.55 -49.13
C HIS A 364 -14.60 -5.78 -48.77
N ARG A 365 -14.37 -6.48 -47.67
CA ARG A 365 -15.23 -7.62 -47.27
C ARG A 365 -15.84 -7.60 -45.89
N THR A 366 -15.82 -6.49 -45.16
CA THR A 366 -16.43 -6.41 -43.81
C THR A 366 -17.42 -5.25 -43.61
N GLU A 367 -17.89 -4.63 -44.70
CA GLU A 367 -19.06 -3.74 -44.61
C GLU A 367 -20.24 -4.35 -45.40
N ALA A 368 -20.94 -5.32 -44.81
CA ALA A 368 -22.32 -5.65 -45.12
C ALA A 368 -22.82 -6.83 -44.26
N SER A 369 -23.38 -6.56 -43.09
CA SER A 369 -24.70 -7.05 -42.59
C SER A 369 -24.80 -6.85 -41.08
#